data_b970b108d94bb9074d80f946c1649435
#
_entry.id   b970b108d94bb9074d80f946c1649435
#
_cell.length_a   1.000
_cell.length_b   1.000
_cell.length_c   1.000
_cell.angle_alpha   90.00
_cell.angle_beta   90.00
_cell.angle_gamma   90.00
#
_symmetry.space_group_name_H-M   'P 1'
#
loop_
_entity.id
_entity.type
_entity.pdbx_description
1 polymer ?
#
loop_
_entity_poly.entity_id
_entity_poly.type
_entity_poly.pdbx_seq_one_letter_code
_entity_poly.pdbx_strand_id
1 'polypeptide(L)'
;ISGAPLEIRAMMRKAEIVPDQLDAMDALEILRSAEVPMLLVHDEYGHFEGIVTPNDLLAAIAGEFASDQEQGSAANIVTLDDGSLLIDGGMAADAMAQALDIQLPEDRDYATAAGHVLQILRHLPEEGESFVDNGWHFEVVDMDGRKIDKLRVRKAEGA
;
A
#
# COMPACT_ATOMS: atom_id res chain seq x y z
N ILE A 1 -38.09 -12.28 0.32
CA ILE A 1 -36.64 -12.53 0.35
C ILE A 1 -36.35 -13.00 1.76
N SER A 2 -36.16 -14.31 1.93
CA SER A 2 -35.92 -14.97 3.21
C SER A 2 -34.49 -14.64 3.64
N GLY A 3 -34.32 -13.77 4.63
CA GLY A 3 -33.05 -13.46 5.28
C GLY A 3 -32.61 -14.60 6.19
N ALA A 4 -32.00 -15.65 5.64
CA ALA A 4 -31.31 -16.62 6.46
C ALA A 4 -30.11 -15.93 7.13
N PRO A 5 -29.86 -16.19 8.42
CA PRO A 5 -28.69 -15.59 9.09
C PRO A 5 -27.42 -16.07 8.40
N LEU A 6 -26.51 -15.12 8.10
CA LEU A 6 -25.23 -15.41 7.48
C LEU A 6 -24.33 -16.11 8.52
N GLU A 7 -24.09 -17.40 8.34
CA GLU A 7 -23.19 -18.17 9.21
C GLU A 7 -21.75 -18.02 8.73
N ILE A 8 -21.06 -16.98 9.18
CA ILE A 8 -19.68 -16.66 8.79
C ILE A 8 -18.75 -17.86 9.05
N ARG A 9 -18.94 -18.59 10.17
CA ARG A 9 -18.11 -19.77 10.48
C ARG A 9 -18.23 -20.91 9.46
N ALA A 10 -19.39 -21.08 8.86
CA ALA A 10 -19.59 -22.08 7.82
C ALA A 10 -18.93 -21.70 6.48
N MET A 11 -18.62 -20.41 6.29
CA MET A 11 -17.96 -19.88 5.10
C MET A 11 -16.44 -19.73 5.28
N MET A 12 -15.93 -19.87 6.50
CA MET A 12 -14.51 -19.77 6.77
C MET A 12 -13.75 -20.96 6.16
N ARG A 13 -12.70 -20.65 5.43
CA ARG A 13 -11.71 -21.63 4.97
C ARG A 13 -10.58 -21.73 5.99
N LYS A 14 -9.98 -22.90 6.05
CA LYS A 14 -8.88 -23.16 6.99
C LYS A 14 -7.57 -22.85 6.27
N ALA A 15 -6.82 -21.88 6.80
CA ALA A 15 -5.44 -21.64 6.38
C ALA A 15 -4.51 -22.66 7.08
N GLU A 16 -3.40 -23.02 6.42
CA GLU A 16 -2.37 -23.85 7.01
C GLU A 16 -1.55 -23.05 8.01
N ILE A 17 -1.18 -23.70 9.13
CA ILE A 17 -0.39 -23.10 10.21
C ILE A 17 0.99 -23.74 10.20
N VAL A 18 2.03 -22.92 10.18
CA VAL A 18 3.43 -23.37 10.09
C VAL A 18 4.31 -22.68 11.13
N PRO A 19 5.40 -23.33 11.59
CA PRO A 19 6.37 -22.68 12.46
C PRO A 19 7.21 -21.65 11.69
N ASP A 20 7.73 -20.67 12.39
CA ASP A 20 8.59 -19.59 11.87
C ASP A 20 9.93 -20.10 11.30
N GLN A 21 10.39 -21.28 11.75
CA GLN A 21 11.62 -21.92 11.31
C GLN A 21 11.45 -22.81 10.06
N LEU A 22 10.24 -22.85 9.45
CA LEU A 22 10.00 -23.64 8.25
C LEU A 22 10.83 -23.09 7.07
N ASP A 23 11.50 -24.00 6.36
CA ASP A 23 12.22 -23.62 5.15
C ASP A 23 11.27 -23.09 4.05
N ALA A 24 11.74 -22.10 3.29
CA ALA A 24 10.92 -21.44 2.26
C ALA A 24 10.46 -22.38 1.14
N MET A 25 11.26 -23.40 0.79
CA MET A 25 10.89 -24.40 -0.21
C MET A 25 9.79 -25.32 0.29
N ASP A 26 9.87 -25.73 1.58
CA ASP A 26 8.83 -26.53 2.22
C ASP A 26 7.53 -25.71 2.36
N ALA A 27 7.64 -24.44 2.72
CA ALA A 27 6.51 -23.51 2.76
C ALA A 27 5.83 -23.37 1.38
N LEU A 28 6.60 -23.29 0.30
CA LEU A 28 6.07 -23.23 -1.06
C LEU A 28 5.34 -24.52 -1.44
N GLU A 29 5.84 -25.69 -1.03
CA GLU A 29 5.18 -26.98 -1.29
C GLU A 29 3.85 -27.08 -0.56
N ILE A 30 3.78 -26.64 0.69
CA ILE A 30 2.52 -26.56 1.46
C ILE A 30 1.53 -25.60 0.78
N LEU A 31 1.97 -24.40 0.39
CA LEU A 31 1.12 -23.41 -0.30
C LEU A 31 0.54 -23.91 -1.61
N ARG A 32 1.28 -24.73 -2.38
CA ARG A 32 0.79 -25.31 -3.63
C ARG A 32 -0.38 -26.27 -3.45
N SER A 33 -0.49 -26.90 -2.30
CA SER A 33 -1.57 -27.83 -1.95
C SER A 33 -2.63 -27.21 -1.04
N ALA A 34 -2.40 -26.02 -0.51
CA ALA A 34 -3.30 -25.36 0.43
C ALA A 34 -4.58 -24.88 -0.25
N GLU A 35 -5.71 -24.99 0.45
CA GLU A 35 -7.02 -24.49 0.00
C GLU A 35 -7.05 -22.95 -0.05
N VAL A 36 -6.31 -22.31 0.88
CA VAL A 36 -6.15 -20.86 0.96
C VAL A 36 -4.69 -20.54 0.67
N PRO A 37 -4.38 -19.66 -0.31
CA PRO A 37 -3.01 -19.37 -0.71
C PRO A 37 -2.30 -18.44 0.30
N MET A 38 -2.30 -18.84 1.56
CA MET A 38 -1.56 -18.18 2.64
C MET A 38 -1.25 -19.15 3.76
N LEU A 39 -0.13 -18.93 4.46
CA LEU A 39 0.26 -19.62 5.68
C LEU A 39 0.16 -18.68 6.86
N LEU A 40 -0.28 -19.20 8.01
CA LEU A 40 -0.21 -18.51 9.29
C LEU A 40 1.06 -18.98 10.02
N VAL A 41 1.95 -18.04 10.33
CA VAL A 41 3.23 -18.34 10.97
C VAL A 41 3.12 -18.13 12.47
N HIS A 42 3.67 -19.07 13.26
CA HIS A 42 3.74 -18.97 14.72
C HIS A 42 5.13 -19.34 15.23
N ASP A 43 5.47 -18.80 16.42
CA ASP A 43 6.67 -19.16 17.17
C ASP A 43 6.54 -20.53 17.89
N GLU A 44 7.58 -20.93 18.64
CA GLU A 44 7.63 -22.19 19.40
C GLU A 44 6.61 -22.22 20.54
N TYR A 45 6.08 -21.06 20.95
CA TYR A 45 5.08 -20.92 22.02
C TYR A 45 3.65 -20.85 21.49
N GLY A 46 3.48 -20.83 20.15
CA GLY A 46 2.18 -20.75 19.49
C GLY A 46 1.66 -19.31 19.34
N HIS A 47 2.51 -18.29 19.52
CA HIS A 47 2.12 -16.92 19.23
C HIS A 47 2.13 -16.68 17.72
N PHE A 48 1.13 -15.93 17.26
CA PHE A 48 1.03 -15.56 15.87
C PHE A 48 2.09 -14.50 15.51
N GLU A 49 2.97 -14.81 14.56
CA GLU A 49 4.05 -13.95 14.10
C GLU A 49 3.70 -13.21 12.80
N GLY A 50 2.88 -13.85 11.93
CA GLY A 50 2.51 -13.23 10.68
C GLY A 50 1.88 -14.17 9.68
N ILE A 51 1.75 -13.68 8.46
CA ILE A 51 1.27 -14.45 7.30
C ILE A 51 2.34 -14.48 6.22
N VAL A 52 2.35 -15.58 5.45
CA VAL A 52 3.21 -15.74 4.27
C VAL A 52 2.34 -16.14 3.08
N THR A 53 2.53 -15.46 1.95
CA THR A 53 1.87 -15.74 0.68
C THR A 53 2.85 -16.30 -0.34
N PRO A 54 2.38 -16.88 -1.47
CA PRO A 54 3.26 -17.31 -2.56
C PRO A 54 4.14 -16.17 -3.10
N ASN A 55 3.63 -14.93 -3.10
CA ASN A 55 4.36 -13.78 -3.59
C ASN A 55 5.56 -13.44 -2.69
N ASP A 56 5.39 -13.55 -1.37
CA ASP A 56 6.48 -13.31 -0.40
C ASP A 56 7.59 -14.34 -0.57
N LEU A 57 7.23 -15.61 -0.78
CA LEU A 57 8.23 -16.66 -1.02
C LEU A 57 8.94 -16.49 -2.37
N LEU A 58 8.21 -16.12 -3.42
CA LEU A 58 8.81 -15.84 -4.72
C LEU A 58 9.78 -14.67 -4.64
N ALA A 59 9.43 -13.61 -3.93
CA ALA A 59 10.31 -12.47 -3.68
C ALA A 59 11.57 -12.88 -2.90
N ALA A 60 11.43 -13.73 -1.89
CA ALA A 60 12.57 -14.22 -1.09
C ALA A 60 13.50 -15.17 -1.88
N ILE A 61 12.95 -16.04 -2.73
CA ILE A 61 13.73 -17.03 -3.51
C ILE A 61 14.39 -16.38 -4.72
N ALA A 62 13.69 -15.50 -5.41
CA ALA A 62 14.19 -14.83 -6.61
C ALA A 62 15.23 -13.75 -6.31
N GLY A 63 15.47 -13.47 -5.02
CA GLY A 63 16.08 -12.22 -4.60
C GLY A 63 15.13 -11.09 -4.97
N GLU A 64 15.35 -9.90 -4.47
CA GLU A 64 14.64 -8.73 -4.96
C GLU A 64 14.86 -8.61 -6.50
N PHE A 65 14.06 -9.33 -7.27
CA PHE A 65 13.59 -8.74 -8.49
C PHE A 65 12.83 -7.54 -7.96
N ALA A 66 13.48 -6.39 -8.04
CA ALA A 66 12.82 -5.13 -7.85
C ALA A 66 11.53 -5.18 -8.67
N SER A 67 10.47 -5.69 -8.07
CA SER A 67 9.16 -5.24 -8.44
C SER A 67 9.23 -3.78 -8.10
N ASP A 68 9.14 -2.92 -9.10
CA ASP A 68 9.10 -1.46 -8.99
C ASP A 68 8.02 -0.96 -7.99
N GLN A 69 7.54 -1.79 -7.08
CA GLN A 69 6.46 -1.52 -6.13
C GLN A 69 6.85 -1.53 -4.65
N GLU A 70 8.10 -1.91 -4.27
CA GLU A 70 8.50 -1.96 -2.85
C GLU A 70 9.93 -1.46 -2.58
N GLN A 71 10.49 -0.64 -3.45
CA GLN A 71 11.69 0.11 -3.06
C GLN A 71 11.26 1.33 -2.25
N GLY A 72 11.56 1.25 -0.95
CA GLY A 72 11.25 2.29 0.00
C GLY A 72 11.60 3.69 -0.48
N SER A 73 10.74 4.60 -0.20
CA SER A 73 10.73 6.08 -0.23
C SER A 73 11.44 6.82 -1.37
N ALA A 74 12.43 6.26 -2.08
CA ALA A 74 13.11 6.92 -3.21
C ALA A 74 12.50 6.59 -4.58
N ALA A 75 11.80 5.46 -4.74
CA ALA A 75 11.14 5.06 -5.99
C ALA A 75 9.74 5.66 -6.17
N ASN A 76 9.15 6.17 -5.09
CA ASN A 76 7.79 6.72 -5.09
C ASN A 76 7.73 8.20 -5.50
N ILE A 77 8.87 8.83 -5.77
CA ILE A 77 8.97 10.23 -6.24
C ILE A 77 9.91 10.29 -7.43
N VAL A 78 9.42 10.79 -8.54
CA VAL A 78 10.20 11.05 -9.75
C VAL A 78 10.18 12.54 -10.02
N THR A 79 11.36 13.14 -10.16
CA THR A 79 11.45 14.55 -10.58
C THR A 79 11.33 14.61 -12.10
N LEU A 80 10.37 15.38 -12.60
CA LEU A 80 10.15 15.60 -14.02
C LEU A 80 11.05 16.71 -14.57
N ASP A 81 11.17 16.79 -15.88
CA ASP A 81 12.04 17.77 -16.57
C ASP A 81 11.66 19.25 -16.28
N ASP A 82 10.40 19.50 -15.92
CA ASP A 82 9.88 20.81 -15.53
C ASP A 82 10.11 21.15 -14.05
N GLY A 83 10.77 20.26 -13.30
CA GLY A 83 11.04 20.40 -11.87
C GLY A 83 9.86 20.01 -10.98
N SER A 84 8.72 19.59 -11.53
CA SER A 84 7.63 19.02 -10.76
C SER A 84 7.98 17.60 -10.29
N LEU A 85 7.31 17.16 -9.23
CA LEU A 85 7.46 15.82 -8.67
C LEU A 85 6.26 14.96 -9.06
N LEU A 86 6.52 13.77 -9.57
CA LEU A 86 5.50 12.74 -9.73
C LEU A 86 5.57 11.82 -8.51
N ILE A 87 4.48 11.72 -7.76
CA ILE A 87 4.39 10.99 -6.50
C ILE A 87 3.38 9.85 -6.67
N ASP A 88 3.74 8.65 -6.20
CA ASP A 88 2.82 7.52 -6.11
C ASP A 88 1.74 7.78 -5.05
N GLY A 89 0.48 7.57 -5.40
CA GLY A 89 -0.64 7.77 -4.47
C GLY A 89 -0.60 6.85 -3.25
N GLY A 90 0.01 5.67 -3.38
CA GLY A 90 0.23 4.72 -2.29
C GLY A 90 1.43 5.05 -1.39
N MET A 91 2.25 6.04 -1.75
CA MET A 91 3.38 6.47 -0.93
C MET A 91 2.93 6.85 0.49
N ALA A 92 3.73 6.49 1.50
CA ALA A 92 3.45 6.88 2.88
C ALA A 92 3.38 8.40 3.02
N ALA A 93 2.34 8.91 3.68
CA ALA A 93 2.10 10.34 3.88
C ALA A 93 3.29 11.04 4.59
N ASP A 94 3.93 10.37 5.54
CA ASP A 94 5.11 10.91 6.23
C ASP A 94 6.32 11.04 5.29
N ALA A 95 6.52 10.10 4.38
CA ALA A 95 7.59 10.16 3.40
C ALA A 95 7.34 11.28 2.37
N MET A 96 6.08 11.47 1.93
CA MET A 96 5.68 12.60 1.11
C MET A 96 5.92 13.93 1.85
N ALA A 97 5.51 14.04 3.11
CA ALA A 97 5.68 15.24 3.92
C ALA A 97 7.16 15.59 4.09
N GLN A 98 8.01 14.60 4.35
CA GLN A 98 9.45 14.80 4.44
C GLN A 98 10.05 15.29 3.11
N ALA A 99 9.62 14.72 1.98
CA ALA A 99 10.13 15.10 0.66
C ALA A 99 9.70 16.52 0.24
N LEU A 100 8.51 16.95 0.65
CA LEU A 100 7.94 18.26 0.36
C LEU A 100 8.28 19.32 1.42
N ASP A 101 8.92 18.92 2.52
CA ASP A 101 9.20 19.80 3.68
C ASP A 101 7.91 20.45 4.22
N ILE A 102 6.86 19.63 4.41
CA ILE A 102 5.57 20.07 4.95
C ILE A 102 5.25 19.33 6.26
N GLN A 103 4.38 19.92 7.07
CA GLN A 103 3.90 19.31 8.30
C GLN A 103 2.47 18.79 8.10
N LEU A 104 2.24 17.54 8.49
CA LEU A 104 0.92 16.93 8.50
C LEU A 104 0.34 16.94 9.93
N PRO A 105 -1.00 16.98 10.08
CA PRO A 105 -1.63 16.85 11.40
C PRO A 105 -1.24 15.53 12.08
N GLU A 106 -1.00 15.59 13.40
CA GLU A 106 -0.66 14.40 14.20
C GLU A 106 -1.86 13.45 14.37
N ASP A 107 -3.07 14.01 14.39
CA ASP A 107 -4.34 13.29 14.59
C ASP A 107 -5.02 12.87 13.28
N ARG A 108 -4.26 12.80 12.16
CA ARG A 108 -4.78 12.40 10.86
C ARG A 108 -5.23 10.93 10.86
N ASP A 109 -6.27 10.64 10.10
CA ASP A 109 -6.85 9.30 9.89
C ASP A 109 -6.42 8.62 8.57
N TYR A 110 -5.41 9.16 7.88
CA TYR A 110 -4.86 8.64 6.63
C TYR A 110 -3.35 8.36 6.76
N ALA A 111 -2.88 7.38 5.97
CA ALA A 111 -1.50 6.92 5.98
C ALA A 111 -0.75 7.14 4.65
N THR A 112 -1.44 7.54 3.57
CA THR A 112 -0.87 7.63 2.22
C THR A 112 -1.02 9.02 1.60
N ALA A 113 -0.25 9.32 0.54
CA ALA A 113 -0.37 10.54 -0.25
C ALA A 113 -1.78 10.69 -0.84
N ALA A 114 -2.36 9.61 -1.37
CA ALA A 114 -3.76 9.59 -1.82
C ALA A 114 -4.74 9.93 -0.68
N GLY A 115 -4.50 9.40 0.52
CA GLY A 115 -5.30 9.72 1.71
C GLY A 115 -5.24 11.21 2.07
N HIS A 116 -4.08 11.85 1.95
CA HIS A 116 -3.94 13.30 2.12
C HIS A 116 -4.80 14.09 1.13
N VAL A 117 -4.76 13.72 -0.16
CA VAL A 117 -5.59 14.33 -1.19
C VAL A 117 -7.08 14.20 -0.87
N LEU A 118 -7.53 13.00 -0.53
CA LEU A 118 -8.93 12.73 -0.18
C LEU A 118 -9.37 13.52 1.06
N GLN A 119 -8.50 13.71 2.05
CA GLN A 119 -8.78 14.49 3.23
C GLN A 119 -9.00 15.97 2.91
N ILE A 120 -8.21 16.53 1.98
CA ILE A 120 -8.34 17.94 1.56
C ILE A 120 -9.57 18.12 0.68
N LEU A 121 -9.75 17.32 -0.36
CA LEU A 121 -10.83 17.45 -1.33
C LEU A 121 -12.19 17.02 -0.76
N ARG A 122 -12.20 16.05 0.18
CA ARG A 122 -13.41 15.48 0.80
C ARG A 122 -14.37 14.78 -0.18
N HIS A 123 -13.89 14.43 -1.34
CA HIS A 123 -14.56 13.59 -2.34
C HIS A 123 -13.54 12.81 -3.15
N LEU A 124 -14.01 11.85 -3.94
CA LEU A 124 -13.15 11.12 -4.87
C LEU A 124 -12.87 12.04 -6.07
N PRO A 125 -11.61 12.40 -6.32
CA PRO A 125 -11.26 13.31 -7.41
C PRO A 125 -11.37 12.64 -8.79
N GLU A 126 -11.38 13.48 -9.81
CA GLU A 126 -11.18 13.08 -11.20
C GLU A 126 -9.74 13.42 -11.65
N GLU A 127 -9.28 12.76 -12.73
CA GLU A 127 -8.00 13.12 -13.36
C GLU A 127 -8.00 14.57 -13.80
N GLY A 128 -6.91 15.29 -13.53
CA GLY A 128 -6.75 16.71 -13.78
C GLY A 128 -7.26 17.61 -12.65
N GLU A 129 -7.93 17.05 -11.65
CA GLU A 129 -8.34 17.83 -10.47
C GLU A 129 -7.14 18.24 -9.65
N SER A 130 -7.14 19.50 -9.18
CA SER A 130 -5.99 20.07 -8.50
C SER A 130 -6.39 21.00 -7.35
N PHE A 131 -5.49 21.15 -6.39
CA PHE A 131 -5.64 22.04 -5.23
C PHE A 131 -4.26 22.56 -4.78
N VAL A 132 -4.27 23.55 -3.92
CA VAL A 132 -3.04 24.08 -3.28
C VAL A 132 -3.12 23.81 -1.78
N ASP A 133 -2.06 23.22 -1.25
CA ASP A 133 -1.89 22.98 0.19
C ASP A 133 -0.43 23.12 0.60
N ASN A 134 -0.19 23.74 1.78
CA ASN A 134 1.14 23.95 2.33
C ASN A 134 2.17 24.55 1.34
N GLY A 135 1.75 25.44 0.44
CA GLY A 135 2.63 26.07 -0.56
C GLY A 135 2.96 25.17 -1.77
N TRP A 136 2.29 24.03 -1.89
CA TRP A 136 2.42 23.13 -3.02
C TRP A 136 1.10 23.01 -3.78
N HIS A 137 1.21 22.93 -5.09
CA HIS A 137 0.10 22.63 -6.00
C HIS A 137 0.11 21.14 -6.30
N PHE A 138 -0.94 20.46 -5.93
CA PHE A 138 -1.19 19.04 -6.17
C PHE A 138 -2.16 18.89 -7.34
N GLU A 139 -1.90 17.96 -8.23
CA GLU A 139 -2.74 17.60 -9.37
C GLU A 139 -2.84 16.07 -9.43
N VAL A 140 -4.05 15.53 -9.54
CA VAL A 140 -4.28 14.11 -9.78
C VAL A 140 -4.04 13.83 -11.27
N VAL A 141 -3.01 13.07 -11.59
CA VAL A 141 -2.65 12.83 -13.01
C VAL A 141 -3.01 11.43 -13.49
N ASP A 142 -3.26 10.51 -12.59
CA ASP A 142 -3.67 9.15 -12.95
C ASP A 142 -4.55 8.52 -11.87
N MET A 143 -5.60 7.82 -12.32
CA MET A 143 -6.56 7.10 -11.47
C MET A 143 -6.70 5.65 -11.93
N ASP A 144 -6.54 4.71 -11.00
CA ASP A 144 -6.90 3.30 -11.23
C ASP A 144 -8.28 3.02 -10.61
N GLY A 145 -9.32 3.16 -11.40
CA GLY A 145 -10.72 3.05 -10.96
C GLY A 145 -11.06 4.10 -9.91
N ARG A 146 -11.08 3.72 -8.63
CA ARG A 146 -11.35 4.60 -7.49
C ARG A 146 -10.10 4.93 -6.66
N LYS A 147 -8.93 4.48 -7.10
CA LYS A 147 -7.66 4.70 -6.44
C LYS A 147 -6.90 5.82 -7.17
N ILE A 148 -6.41 6.79 -6.44
CA ILE A 148 -5.44 7.77 -6.96
C ILE A 148 -4.12 7.03 -7.13
N ASP A 149 -3.64 6.89 -8.38
CA ASP A 149 -2.39 6.20 -8.67
C ASP A 149 -1.20 7.15 -8.69
N LYS A 150 -1.32 8.29 -9.35
CA LYS A 150 -0.24 9.27 -9.45
C LYS A 150 -0.70 10.69 -9.18
N LEU A 151 0.17 11.43 -8.49
CA LEU A 151 0.03 12.85 -8.21
C LEU A 151 1.21 13.62 -8.84
N ARG A 152 0.93 14.72 -9.51
CA ARG A 152 1.94 15.72 -9.85
C ARG A 152 1.93 16.80 -8.78
N VAL A 153 3.11 17.11 -8.24
CA VAL A 153 3.25 18.11 -7.19
C VAL A 153 4.32 19.12 -7.59
N ARG A 154 4.00 20.41 -7.50
CA ARG A 154 4.93 21.51 -7.80
C ARG A 154 4.78 22.62 -6.77
N LYS A 155 5.81 23.44 -6.60
CA LYS A 155 5.65 24.63 -5.75
C LYS A 155 4.59 25.56 -6.32
N ALA A 156 3.72 26.05 -5.44
CA ALA A 156 2.71 27.02 -5.83
C ALA A 156 3.40 28.35 -6.21
N GLU A 157 2.99 28.97 -7.31
CA GLU A 157 3.51 30.27 -7.72
C GLU A 157 3.07 31.33 -6.71
N GLY A 158 4.02 31.99 -6.05
CA GLY A 158 3.75 33.11 -5.14
C GLY A 158 3.74 32.80 -3.65
N ALA A 159 4.33 31.67 -3.23
CA ALA A 159 4.60 31.39 -1.79
C ALA A 159 5.99 31.85 -1.37
#